data_3928c6f2deebf6cfbf66dc0f78cd1405
#
_entry.id   3928c6f2deebf6cfbf66dc0f78cd1405
#
_cell.length_a   1.000
_cell.length_b   1.000
_cell.length_c   1.000
_cell.angle_alpha   90.00
_cell.angle_beta   90.00
_cell.angle_gamma   90.00
#
_symmetry.space_group_name_H-M   'P 1'
#
loop_
_entity.id
_entity.type
_entity.pdbx_description
1 polymer ?
#
loop_
_entity_poly.entity_id
_entity_poly.type
_entity_poly.pdbx_seq_one_letter_code
_entity_poly.pdbx_strand_id
1 'polypeptide(L)'
;MKKAFVILTFVSCFIPQISHADEQLHQRTRYTLHAGDVISLDYRYTPEFNQTVTIQPDGYVTLDIVGDLKIAGLTLDEVHDQIVKMASSRLNHPELNLTLKDFEHPYIVVAGEVAKPGKFELRDDTTALQAIMLAGGFKDSARDTKVVLFRRINQQMAEVRQLNLHNVHRTSDLEHDTELQPGDMLLVTRNKLEHLSRFMKATNLGLYFDPTTIP
;
A
#
# COMPACT_ATOMS: atom_id res chain seq x y z
N MET A 1 30.67 -76.39 15.74
CA MET A 1 30.46 -75.36 14.73
C MET A 1 29.38 -74.41 15.29
N LYS A 2 29.78 -73.28 15.93
CA LYS A 2 28.89 -72.29 16.53
C LYS A 2 28.80 -71.08 15.59
N LYS A 3 27.64 -70.85 15.02
CA LYS A 3 27.35 -69.64 14.20
C LYS A 3 27.01 -68.48 15.11
N ALA A 4 27.86 -67.44 15.13
CA ALA A 4 27.59 -66.18 15.82
C ALA A 4 26.66 -65.32 14.95
N PHE A 5 25.51 -64.92 15.53
CA PHE A 5 24.55 -64.02 14.89
C PHE A 5 24.83 -62.59 15.38
N VAL A 6 25.34 -61.77 14.49
CA VAL A 6 25.61 -60.35 14.78
C VAL A 6 24.32 -59.57 14.52
N ILE A 7 23.71 -59.06 15.59
CA ILE A 7 22.56 -58.17 15.51
C ILE A 7 23.08 -56.75 15.35
N LEU A 8 22.90 -56.18 14.16
CA LEU A 8 23.20 -54.79 13.86
C LEU A 8 22.02 -53.90 14.25
N THR A 9 22.13 -53.26 15.41
CA THR A 9 21.08 -52.29 15.88
C THR A 9 21.27 -50.97 15.10
N PHE A 10 20.31 -50.69 14.26
CA PHE A 10 20.21 -49.40 13.52
C PHE A 10 19.65 -48.38 14.48
N VAL A 11 20.50 -47.50 15.05
CA VAL A 11 20.08 -46.35 15.81
C VAL A 11 19.62 -45.28 14.82
N SER A 12 18.29 -45.19 14.64
CA SER A 12 17.69 -44.10 13.86
C SER A 12 17.80 -42.82 14.65
N CYS A 13 18.74 -41.95 14.25
CA CYS A 13 18.88 -40.58 14.77
C CYS A 13 17.74 -39.74 14.24
N PHE A 14 16.70 -39.55 15.05
CA PHE A 14 15.58 -38.69 14.77
C PHE A 14 16.05 -37.24 14.95
N ILE A 15 16.50 -36.61 13.86
CA ILE A 15 16.79 -35.17 13.83
C ILE A 15 15.42 -34.46 13.78
N PRO A 16 15.04 -33.67 14.80
CA PRO A 16 13.84 -32.84 14.68
C PRO A 16 14.09 -31.84 13.54
N GLN A 17 13.30 -31.95 12.49
CA GLN A 17 13.18 -30.89 11.50
C GLN A 17 12.62 -29.67 12.23
N ILE A 18 13.48 -28.70 12.51
CA ILE A 18 13.05 -27.37 12.92
C ILE A 18 12.35 -26.81 11.67
N SER A 19 11.03 -26.91 11.69
CA SER A 19 10.18 -26.18 10.78
C SER A 19 10.51 -24.70 10.99
N HIS A 20 11.23 -24.09 10.05
CA HIS A 20 11.28 -22.65 9.92
C HIS A 20 9.87 -22.25 9.51
N ALA A 21 9.03 -22.01 10.52
CA ALA A 21 7.81 -21.24 10.33
C ALA A 21 8.28 -19.94 9.68
N ASP A 22 7.87 -19.72 8.45
CA ASP A 22 8.09 -18.51 7.69
C ASP A 22 7.68 -17.32 8.55
N GLU A 23 8.66 -16.70 9.13
CA GLU A 23 8.60 -15.34 9.61
C GLU A 23 8.52 -14.48 8.35
N GLN A 24 7.38 -14.51 7.67
CA GLN A 24 6.98 -13.48 6.72
C GLN A 24 6.68 -12.23 7.57
N LEU A 25 7.74 -11.67 8.14
CA LEU A 25 7.78 -10.26 8.42
C LEU A 25 7.28 -9.58 7.16
N HIS A 26 6.12 -8.94 7.26
CA HIS A 26 5.66 -7.99 6.28
C HIS A 26 6.83 -7.02 6.08
N GLN A 27 7.62 -7.25 5.04
CA GLN A 27 8.64 -6.28 4.62
C GLN A 27 7.83 -5.05 4.21
N ARG A 28 7.67 -4.13 5.14
CA ARG A 28 7.09 -2.82 4.85
C ARG A 28 7.92 -2.26 3.70
N THR A 29 7.34 -2.25 2.53
CA THR A 29 7.98 -1.69 1.34
C THR A 29 8.30 -0.24 1.66
N ARG A 30 9.59 0.13 1.65
CA ARG A 30 9.99 1.52 1.91
C ARG A 30 9.31 2.43 0.90
N TYR A 31 8.89 3.60 1.37
CA TYR A 31 8.29 4.60 0.53
C TYR A 31 9.23 4.98 -0.61
N THR A 32 8.72 4.99 -1.82
CA THR A 32 9.40 5.51 -3.01
C THR A 32 8.86 6.90 -3.35
N LEU A 33 9.75 7.81 -3.65
CA LEU A 33 9.40 9.20 -3.92
C LEU A 33 8.59 9.36 -5.21
N HIS A 34 7.63 10.26 -5.19
CA HIS A 34 6.77 10.59 -6.33
C HIS A 34 6.86 12.06 -6.70
N ALA A 35 6.43 12.41 -7.91
CA ALA A 35 6.28 13.79 -8.31
C ALA A 35 5.28 14.51 -7.38
N GLY A 36 5.65 15.70 -6.91
CA GLY A 36 4.89 16.49 -5.94
C GLY A 36 5.39 16.36 -4.51
N ASP A 37 6.16 15.30 -4.17
CA ASP A 37 6.75 15.16 -2.84
C ASP A 37 7.74 16.30 -2.56
N VAL A 38 7.85 16.67 -1.29
CA VAL A 38 8.75 17.72 -0.81
C VAL A 38 9.79 17.11 0.10
N ILE A 39 11.06 17.27 -0.24
CA ILE A 39 12.19 16.83 0.56
C ILE A 39 13.03 18.02 1.05
N SER A 40 13.55 17.92 2.26
CA SER A 40 14.54 18.84 2.83
C SER A 40 15.91 18.19 2.81
N LEU A 41 16.88 18.94 2.35
CA LEU A 41 18.29 18.60 2.37
C LEU A 41 18.98 19.48 3.42
N ASP A 42 19.57 18.85 4.41
CA ASP A 42 20.26 19.55 5.51
C ASP A 42 21.71 19.07 5.58
N TYR A 43 22.64 19.91 5.08
CA TYR A 43 24.09 19.64 5.14
C TYR A 43 24.66 20.07 6.48
N ARG A 44 25.28 19.13 7.20
CA ARG A 44 25.79 19.38 8.56
C ARG A 44 26.87 20.43 8.64
N TYR A 45 27.79 20.45 7.68
CA TYR A 45 28.97 21.32 7.72
C TYR A 45 28.91 22.50 6.77
N THR A 46 27.94 22.52 5.87
CA THR A 46 27.75 23.55 4.83
C THR A 46 26.27 23.96 4.77
N PRO A 47 25.74 24.59 5.84
CA PRO A 47 24.31 24.91 5.94
C PRO A 47 23.84 25.93 4.89
N GLU A 48 24.76 26.62 4.21
CA GLU A 48 24.47 27.51 3.08
C GLU A 48 23.87 26.76 1.87
N PHE A 49 24.02 25.45 1.80
CA PHE A 49 23.43 24.60 0.77
C PHE A 49 22.17 23.86 1.23
N ASN A 50 21.69 24.17 2.44
CA ASN A 50 20.43 23.62 2.89
C ASN A 50 19.29 24.14 2.03
N GLN A 51 18.45 23.22 1.57
CA GLN A 51 17.34 23.58 0.70
C GLN A 51 16.15 22.61 0.87
N THR A 52 14.97 23.13 0.59
CA THR A 52 13.76 22.33 0.49
C THR A 52 13.30 22.37 -0.97
N VAL A 53 13.11 21.20 -1.55
CA VAL A 53 12.75 21.07 -2.97
C VAL A 53 11.53 20.21 -3.16
N THR A 54 10.74 20.55 -4.17
CA THR A 54 9.59 19.74 -4.61
C THR A 54 9.98 18.95 -5.84
N ILE A 55 9.64 17.68 -5.87
CA ILE A 55 9.88 16.82 -7.04
C ILE A 55 8.97 17.26 -8.18
N GLN A 56 9.59 17.61 -9.31
CA GLN A 56 8.87 18.08 -10.48
C GLN A 56 8.01 16.96 -11.11
N PRO A 57 7.01 17.31 -11.94
CA PRO A 57 6.14 16.31 -12.59
C PRO A 57 6.87 15.28 -13.46
N ASP A 58 8.08 15.62 -13.96
CA ASP A 58 8.95 14.73 -14.73
C ASP A 58 9.82 13.82 -13.84
N GLY A 59 9.72 13.99 -12.50
CA GLY A 59 10.43 13.21 -11.50
C GLY A 59 11.84 13.72 -11.16
N TYR A 60 12.20 14.92 -11.61
CA TYR A 60 13.50 15.54 -11.32
C TYR A 60 13.41 16.57 -10.18
N VAL A 61 14.55 16.81 -9.55
CA VAL A 61 14.80 17.95 -8.67
C VAL A 61 16.06 18.66 -9.13
N THR A 62 16.11 19.98 -8.93
CA THR A 62 17.32 20.78 -9.18
C THR A 62 17.96 21.13 -7.84
N LEU A 63 19.20 20.68 -7.63
CA LEU A 63 19.98 20.87 -6.40
C LEU A 63 21.17 21.76 -6.65
N ASP A 64 21.46 22.68 -5.71
CA ASP A 64 22.50 23.70 -5.86
C ASP A 64 23.90 23.11 -6.14
N ILE A 65 24.24 22.01 -5.47
CA ILE A 65 25.57 21.39 -5.60
C ILE A 65 25.61 20.35 -6.73
N VAL A 66 24.55 19.57 -6.86
CA VAL A 66 24.51 18.38 -7.71
C VAL A 66 23.96 18.71 -9.10
N GLY A 67 23.09 19.72 -9.21
CA GLY A 67 22.31 20.03 -10.40
C GLY A 67 21.06 19.17 -10.50
N ASP A 68 20.61 18.88 -11.71
CA ASP A 68 19.40 18.12 -11.96
C ASP A 68 19.60 16.62 -11.67
N LEU A 69 18.73 16.07 -10.85
CA LEU A 69 18.77 14.66 -10.44
C LEU A 69 17.36 14.04 -10.52
N LYS A 70 17.25 12.91 -11.17
CA LYS A 70 16.00 12.14 -11.20
C LYS A 70 15.89 11.29 -9.94
N ILE A 71 14.86 11.55 -9.13
CA ILE A 71 14.67 10.88 -7.84
C ILE A 71 13.30 10.19 -7.70
N ALA A 72 12.34 10.47 -8.56
CA ALA A 72 11.06 9.75 -8.55
C ALA A 72 11.27 8.26 -8.79
N GLY A 73 10.62 7.44 -7.96
CA GLY A 73 10.75 5.98 -7.95
C GLY A 73 11.87 5.44 -7.08
N LEU A 74 12.71 6.32 -6.50
CA LEU A 74 13.77 5.94 -5.56
C LEU A 74 13.29 6.09 -4.11
N THR A 75 13.93 5.37 -3.21
CA THR A 75 13.78 5.56 -1.76
C THR A 75 14.65 6.74 -1.28
N LEU A 76 14.36 7.29 -0.10
CA LEU A 76 15.19 8.36 0.49
C LEU A 76 16.66 7.94 0.66
N ASP A 77 16.91 6.67 1.00
CA ASP A 77 18.28 6.18 1.18
C ASP A 77 19.04 6.14 -0.15
N GLU A 78 18.39 5.67 -1.23
CA GLU A 78 19.00 5.65 -2.56
C GLU A 78 19.30 7.07 -3.07
N VAL A 79 18.39 8.00 -2.80
CA VAL A 79 18.59 9.42 -3.15
C VAL A 79 19.73 10.03 -2.34
N HIS A 80 19.79 9.74 -1.03
CA HIS A 80 20.89 10.17 -0.17
C HIS A 80 22.25 9.73 -0.73
N ASP A 81 22.39 8.44 -1.04
CA ASP A 81 23.65 7.89 -1.55
C ASP A 81 24.06 8.50 -2.88
N GLN A 82 23.08 8.73 -3.77
CA GLN A 82 23.35 9.40 -5.06
C GLN A 82 23.81 10.84 -4.85
N ILE A 83 23.12 11.62 -3.99
CA ILE A 83 23.49 13.00 -3.72
C ILE A 83 24.89 13.08 -3.08
N VAL A 84 25.17 12.27 -2.06
CA VAL A 84 26.48 12.23 -1.39
C VAL A 84 27.57 11.88 -2.39
N LYS A 85 27.37 10.88 -3.25
CA LYS A 85 28.34 10.49 -4.29
C LYS A 85 28.62 11.65 -5.26
N MET A 86 27.60 12.35 -5.73
CA MET A 86 27.78 13.45 -6.67
C MET A 86 28.37 14.69 -5.98
N ALA A 87 27.91 15.03 -4.77
CA ALA A 87 28.40 16.15 -3.99
C ALA A 87 29.88 16.00 -3.57
N SER A 88 30.37 14.79 -3.38
CA SER A 88 31.77 14.50 -3.00
C SER A 88 32.80 15.01 -4.02
N SER A 89 32.37 15.31 -5.24
CA SER A 89 33.24 15.96 -6.24
C SER A 89 33.48 17.44 -5.97
N ARG A 90 32.62 18.09 -5.18
CA ARG A 90 32.64 19.53 -4.87
C ARG A 90 32.80 19.83 -3.39
N LEU A 91 32.39 18.92 -2.51
CA LEU A 91 32.46 19.05 -1.06
C LEU A 91 33.36 17.95 -0.47
N ASN A 92 34.16 18.31 0.56
CA ASN A 92 34.92 17.33 1.32
C ASN A 92 33.99 16.66 2.34
N HIS A 93 33.84 15.32 2.22
CA HIS A 93 33.05 14.50 3.15
C HIS A 93 31.66 15.11 3.46
N PRO A 94 30.77 15.23 2.45
CA PRO A 94 29.46 15.81 2.69
C PRO A 94 28.64 14.89 3.62
N GLU A 95 28.26 15.40 4.77
CA GLU A 95 27.27 14.79 5.65
C GLU A 95 25.93 15.45 5.38
N LEU A 96 25.00 14.65 4.83
CA LEU A 96 23.69 15.10 4.40
C LEU A 96 22.61 14.35 5.20
N ASN A 97 21.63 15.08 5.71
CA ASN A 97 20.40 14.52 6.22
C ASN A 97 19.27 14.83 5.23
N LEU A 98 18.55 13.79 4.79
CA LEU A 98 17.35 13.93 3.96
C LEU A 98 16.11 13.68 4.79
N THR A 99 15.14 14.57 4.69
CA THR A 99 13.85 14.44 5.38
C THR A 99 12.71 14.63 4.37
N LEU A 100 11.79 13.69 4.33
CA LEU A 100 10.52 13.84 3.61
C LEU A 100 9.62 14.78 4.42
N LYS A 101 9.33 15.97 3.89
CA LYS A 101 8.53 17.02 4.56
C LYS A 101 7.07 16.92 4.25
N ASP A 102 6.75 16.68 2.99
CA ASP A 102 5.38 16.56 2.50
C ASP A 102 5.35 15.50 1.41
N PHE A 103 4.28 14.72 1.36
CA PHE A 103 4.12 13.65 0.39
C PHE A 103 2.64 13.35 0.18
N GLU A 104 2.33 12.75 -0.96
CA GLU A 104 0.95 12.34 -1.21
C GLU A 104 0.61 11.15 -0.30
N HIS A 105 -0.24 11.43 0.71
CA HIS A 105 -0.74 10.39 1.59
C HIS A 105 -1.61 9.40 0.81
N PRO A 106 -1.35 8.10 0.94
CA PRO A 106 -2.23 7.11 0.35
C PRO A 106 -3.65 7.29 0.85
N TYR A 107 -4.62 7.13 -0.03
CA TYR A 107 -6.01 7.35 0.31
C TYR A 107 -6.93 6.30 -0.29
N ILE A 108 -8.12 6.23 0.28
CA ILE A 108 -9.26 5.48 -0.21
C ILE A 108 -10.46 6.39 -0.36
N VAL A 109 -11.43 5.98 -1.15
CA VAL A 109 -12.70 6.68 -1.30
C VAL A 109 -13.83 5.79 -0.78
N VAL A 110 -14.64 6.32 0.12
CA VAL A 110 -15.85 5.64 0.62
C VAL A 110 -17.06 6.42 0.16
N ALA A 111 -17.98 5.74 -0.53
CA ALA A 111 -19.15 6.36 -1.15
C ALA A 111 -20.43 5.57 -0.86
N GLY A 112 -21.59 6.18 -1.15
CA GLY A 112 -22.90 5.55 -1.02
C GLY A 112 -23.54 5.74 0.36
N GLU A 113 -24.13 4.68 0.89
CA GLU A 113 -24.94 4.72 2.12
C GLU A 113 -24.10 4.62 3.39
N VAL A 114 -23.14 5.54 3.54
CA VAL A 114 -22.36 5.78 4.75
C VAL A 114 -22.66 7.17 5.33
N ALA A 115 -22.40 7.38 6.61
CA ALA A 115 -22.74 8.64 7.26
C ALA A 115 -22.01 9.84 6.62
N LYS A 116 -20.71 9.68 6.30
CA LYS A 116 -19.86 10.73 5.73
C LYS A 116 -19.10 10.17 4.52
N PRO A 117 -19.70 10.16 3.31
CA PRO A 117 -18.96 9.76 2.12
C PRO A 117 -17.84 10.76 1.81
N GLY A 118 -16.69 10.26 1.34
CA GLY A 118 -15.54 11.12 1.05
C GLY A 118 -14.25 10.36 0.79
N LYS A 119 -13.16 11.13 0.70
CA LYS A 119 -11.78 10.65 0.63
C LYS A 119 -11.24 10.52 2.05
N PHE A 120 -10.63 9.39 2.37
CA PHE A 120 -10.03 9.09 3.68
C PHE A 120 -8.58 8.69 3.48
N GLU A 121 -7.73 9.15 4.39
CA GLU A 121 -6.33 8.71 4.43
C GLU A 121 -6.28 7.21 4.73
N LEU A 122 -5.51 6.49 3.92
CA LEU A 122 -5.26 5.07 4.13
C LEU A 122 -4.06 4.91 5.06
N ARG A 123 -4.27 4.25 6.19
CA ARG A 123 -3.20 3.79 7.07
C ARG A 123 -2.91 2.33 6.81
N ASP A 124 -1.70 1.90 7.19
CA ASP A 124 -1.33 0.49 7.12
C ASP A 124 -2.42 -0.38 7.79
N ASP A 125 -2.71 -1.52 7.18
CA ASP A 125 -3.66 -2.52 7.65
C ASP A 125 -5.14 -2.04 7.73
N THR A 126 -5.51 -0.95 7.03
CA THR A 126 -6.91 -0.50 6.97
C THR A 126 -7.76 -1.47 6.17
N THR A 127 -8.78 -2.02 6.81
CA THR A 127 -9.72 -2.95 6.18
C THR A 127 -10.98 -2.25 5.65
N ALA A 128 -11.79 -2.96 4.86
CA ALA A 128 -13.02 -2.41 4.30
C ALA A 128 -14.03 -2.00 5.39
N LEU A 129 -14.17 -2.79 6.46
CA LEU A 129 -15.03 -2.43 7.58
C LEU A 129 -14.51 -1.20 8.32
N GLN A 130 -13.19 -1.16 8.60
CA GLN A 130 -12.58 0.00 9.26
C GLN A 130 -12.77 1.28 8.46
N ALA A 131 -12.61 1.23 7.13
CA ALA A 131 -12.83 2.38 6.25
C ALA A 131 -14.28 2.89 6.33
N ILE A 132 -15.25 1.98 6.37
CA ILE A 132 -16.67 2.35 6.54
C ILE A 132 -16.92 2.96 7.93
N MET A 133 -16.27 2.43 8.98
CA MET A 133 -16.35 3.00 10.33
C MET A 133 -15.73 4.40 10.40
N LEU A 134 -14.60 4.64 9.71
CA LEU A 134 -14.01 5.98 9.56
C LEU A 134 -14.97 6.94 8.85
N ALA A 135 -15.77 6.44 7.89
CA ALA A 135 -16.83 7.19 7.23
C ALA A 135 -18.09 7.38 8.10
N GLY A 136 -18.03 7.04 9.40
CA GLY A 136 -19.13 7.19 10.37
C GLY A 136 -20.12 6.03 10.37
N GLY A 137 -19.75 4.90 9.76
CA GLY A 137 -20.56 3.68 9.72
C GLY A 137 -21.61 3.66 8.62
N PHE A 138 -22.36 2.57 8.59
CA PHE A 138 -23.47 2.37 7.67
C PHE A 138 -24.68 3.24 8.07
N LYS A 139 -25.38 3.78 7.09
CA LYS A 139 -26.73 4.36 7.31
C LYS A 139 -27.75 3.23 7.50
N ASP A 140 -28.90 3.54 8.11
CA ASP A 140 -30.01 2.58 8.28
C ASP A 140 -30.52 2.01 6.95
N SER A 141 -30.33 2.75 5.86
CA SER A 141 -30.66 2.34 4.49
C SER A 141 -29.62 1.45 3.83
N ALA A 142 -28.45 1.33 4.42
CA ALA A 142 -27.33 0.58 3.84
C ALA A 142 -27.57 -0.94 3.90
N ARG A 143 -26.92 -1.64 2.97
CA ARG A 143 -26.82 -3.09 2.99
C ARG A 143 -25.35 -3.50 3.18
N ASP A 144 -25.02 -3.97 4.37
CA ASP A 144 -23.70 -4.46 4.73
C ASP A 144 -23.25 -5.68 3.94
N THR A 145 -24.20 -6.45 3.38
CA THR A 145 -23.97 -7.57 2.45
C THR A 145 -23.67 -7.13 1.01
N LYS A 146 -23.74 -5.83 0.71
CA LYS A 146 -23.62 -5.30 -0.66
C LYS A 146 -22.69 -4.10 -0.72
N VAL A 147 -21.48 -4.30 -0.24
CA VAL A 147 -20.40 -3.35 -0.40
C VAL A 147 -19.61 -3.75 -1.65
N VAL A 148 -19.35 -2.81 -2.53
CA VAL A 148 -18.58 -3.06 -3.75
C VAL A 148 -17.24 -2.38 -3.63
N LEU A 149 -16.18 -3.15 -3.78
CA LEU A 149 -14.81 -2.68 -3.86
C LEU A 149 -14.44 -2.51 -5.34
N PHE A 150 -13.95 -1.33 -5.68
CA PHE A 150 -13.30 -1.04 -6.96
C PHE A 150 -11.82 -0.86 -6.70
N ARG A 151 -11.00 -1.73 -7.27
CA ARG A 151 -9.53 -1.67 -7.20
C ARG A 151 -8.96 -1.45 -8.58
N ARG A 152 -8.23 -0.36 -8.77
CA ARG A 152 -7.57 -0.10 -10.04
C ARG A 152 -6.37 -1.03 -10.23
N ILE A 153 -6.37 -1.82 -11.30
CA ILE A 153 -5.23 -2.68 -11.66
C ILE A 153 -4.26 -1.91 -12.56
N ASN A 154 -4.78 -1.13 -13.51
CA ASN A 154 -3.99 -0.28 -14.39
C ASN A 154 -4.84 0.91 -14.89
N GLN A 155 -4.31 1.70 -15.84
CA GLN A 155 -5.01 2.88 -16.35
C GLN A 155 -6.33 2.56 -17.07
N GLN A 156 -6.55 1.32 -17.51
CA GLN A 156 -7.68 0.91 -18.34
C GLN A 156 -8.58 -0.12 -17.66
N MET A 157 -8.11 -0.77 -16.61
CA MET A 157 -8.81 -1.87 -15.94
C MET A 157 -8.94 -1.63 -14.43
N ALA A 158 -10.11 -1.96 -13.90
CA ALA A 158 -10.36 -2.05 -12.48
C ALA A 158 -11.00 -3.41 -12.15
N GLU A 159 -10.56 -4.02 -11.06
CA GLU A 159 -11.22 -5.15 -10.44
C GLU A 159 -12.44 -4.66 -9.68
N VAL A 160 -13.56 -5.34 -9.84
CA VAL A 160 -14.79 -5.06 -9.08
C VAL A 160 -15.15 -6.29 -8.27
N ARG A 161 -15.11 -6.16 -6.95
CA ARG A 161 -15.40 -7.25 -6.02
C ARG A 161 -16.55 -6.89 -5.11
N GLN A 162 -17.54 -7.76 -4.97
CA GLN A 162 -18.58 -7.60 -3.95
C GLN A 162 -18.08 -8.17 -2.62
N LEU A 163 -18.12 -7.35 -1.59
CA LEU A 163 -17.78 -7.71 -0.21
C LEU A 163 -19.07 -7.91 0.59
N ASN A 164 -19.11 -8.99 1.37
CA ASN A 164 -20.18 -9.24 2.33
C ASN A 164 -19.64 -8.98 3.75
N LEU A 165 -19.91 -7.79 4.28
CA LEU A 165 -19.43 -7.38 5.60
C LEU A 165 -20.43 -7.67 6.73
N HIS A 166 -21.53 -8.40 6.44
CA HIS A 166 -22.55 -8.69 7.43
C HIS A 166 -22.01 -9.49 8.63
N ASN A 167 -21.28 -10.55 8.35
CA ASN A 167 -20.71 -11.40 9.40
C ASN A 167 -19.60 -10.65 10.14
N VAL A 168 -18.73 -9.93 9.42
CA VAL A 168 -17.66 -9.13 10.01
C VAL A 168 -18.22 -8.10 11.00
N HIS A 169 -19.29 -7.41 10.61
CA HIS A 169 -19.95 -6.40 11.44
C HIS A 169 -20.65 -6.98 12.66
N ARG A 170 -21.22 -8.18 12.58
CA ARG A 170 -22.03 -8.80 13.65
C ARG A 170 -21.27 -9.76 14.55
N THR A 171 -20.35 -10.54 14.01
CA THR A 171 -19.70 -11.65 14.73
C THR A 171 -18.23 -11.38 15.02
N SER A 172 -17.68 -10.25 14.59
CA SER A 172 -16.25 -9.91 14.69
C SER A 172 -15.35 -10.96 14.02
N ASP A 173 -15.87 -11.67 13.02
CA ASP A 173 -15.12 -12.61 12.21
C ASP A 173 -14.35 -11.80 11.14
N LEU A 174 -13.08 -11.53 11.44
CA LEU A 174 -12.21 -10.69 10.61
C LEU A 174 -11.59 -11.44 9.43
N GLU A 175 -11.73 -12.75 9.34
CA GLU A 175 -11.16 -13.56 8.24
C GLU A 175 -11.69 -13.11 6.85
N HIS A 176 -12.88 -12.51 6.82
CA HIS A 176 -13.52 -12.05 5.58
C HIS A 176 -13.41 -10.53 5.36
N ASP A 177 -12.71 -9.82 6.24
CA ASP A 177 -12.51 -8.38 6.09
C ASP A 177 -11.31 -8.11 5.16
N THR A 178 -11.58 -7.49 4.03
CA THR A 178 -10.58 -7.27 2.98
C THR A 178 -9.73 -6.06 3.31
N GLU A 179 -8.41 -6.23 3.31
CA GLU A 179 -7.45 -5.13 3.36
C GLU A 179 -7.54 -4.25 2.11
N LEU A 180 -7.52 -2.95 2.33
CA LEU A 180 -7.60 -1.96 1.27
C LEU A 180 -6.21 -1.54 0.80
N GLN A 181 -6.15 -1.15 -0.46
CA GLN A 181 -4.94 -0.63 -1.11
C GLN A 181 -5.12 0.85 -1.48
N PRO A 182 -4.01 1.60 -1.62
CA PRO A 182 -4.06 2.97 -2.10
C PRO A 182 -4.87 3.11 -3.39
N GLY A 183 -5.82 4.05 -3.40
CA GLY A 183 -6.70 4.29 -4.54
C GLY A 183 -7.94 3.41 -4.62
N ASP A 184 -8.15 2.50 -3.66
CA ASP A 184 -9.38 1.71 -3.58
C ASP A 184 -10.61 2.59 -3.37
N MET A 185 -11.73 2.18 -3.95
CA MET A 185 -13.02 2.82 -3.74
C MET A 185 -14.04 1.82 -3.23
N LEU A 186 -14.66 2.12 -2.10
CA LEU A 186 -15.77 1.36 -1.52
C LEU A 186 -17.09 2.06 -1.83
N LEU A 187 -18.03 1.32 -2.39
CA LEU A 187 -19.40 1.78 -2.61
C LEU A 187 -20.37 0.96 -1.77
N VAL A 188 -20.96 1.58 -0.77
CA VAL A 188 -22.01 0.96 0.05
C VAL A 188 -23.35 1.19 -0.62
N THR A 189 -24.07 0.11 -0.99
CA THR A 189 -25.31 0.20 -1.76
C THR A 189 -26.55 0.06 -0.88
N ARG A 190 -27.66 0.66 -1.33
CA ARG A 190 -28.95 0.61 -0.65
C ARG A 190 -29.79 -0.60 -1.07
N ASN A 191 -29.86 -0.87 -2.35
CA ASN A 191 -30.66 -1.91 -2.99
C ASN A 191 -29.96 -2.43 -4.24
N LYS A 192 -30.55 -3.48 -4.88
CA LYS A 192 -30.01 -4.19 -6.06
C LYS A 192 -29.14 -3.35 -6.98
N LEU A 193 -28.14 -3.99 -7.56
CA LEU A 193 -27.08 -3.50 -8.47
C LEU A 193 -27.50 -2.57 -9.65
N GLU A 194 -28.76 -2.22 -9.78
CA GLU A 194 -29.23 -1.30 -10.85
C GLU A 194 -28.56 0.09 -10.81
N HIS A 195 -28.09 0.53 -9.64
CA HIS A 195 -27.36 1.80 -9.52
C HIS A 195 -25.89 1.71 -9.92
N LEU A 196 -25.30 0.51 -9.95
CA LEU A 196 -23.90 0.30 -10.34
C LEU A 196 -23.66 0.74 -11.80
N SER A 197 -24.57 0.35 -12.72
CA SER A 197 -24.48 0.72 -14.14
C SER A 197 -24.58 2.24 -14.35
N ARG A 198 -25.34 2.93 -13.51
CA ARG A 198 -25.50 4.39 -13.55
C ARG A 198 -24.26 5.11 -13.00
N PHE A 199 -23.68 4.60 -11.92
CA PHE A 199 -22.44 5.11 -11.32
C PHE A 199 -21.25 4.91 -12.28
N MET A 200 -21.13 3.74 -12.90
CA MET A 200 -20.08 3.42 -13.87
C MET A 200 -20.13 4.31 -15.11
N LYS A 201 -21.32 4.66 -15.59
CA LYS A 201 -21.51 5.61 -16.70
C LYS A 201 -21.13 7.05 -16.31
N ALA A 202 -21.29 7.43 -15.04
CA ALA A 202 -20.99 8.78 -14.57
C ALA A 202 -19.49 9.02 -14.33
N THR A 203 -18.71 7.96 -14.08
CA THR A 203 -17.27 8.08 -13.73
C THR A 203 -16.32 7.89 -14.91
N ASN A 204 -16.85 7.62 -16.12
CA ASN A 204 -16.05 7.40 -17.35
C ASN A 204 -14.88 6.39 -17.19
N LEU A 205 -14.97 5.51 -16.19
CA LEU A 205 -14.04 4.41 -15.98
C LEU A 205 -14.35 3.33 -17.00
N GLY A 206 -13.45 3.13 -17.98
CA GLY A 206 -13.51 2.01 -18.91
C GLY A 206 -13.37 0.69 -18.16
N LEU A 207 -14.48 0.10 -17.74
CA LEU A 207 -14.50 -1.13 -16.95
C LEU A 207 -14.81 -2.32 -17.86
N TYR A 208 -13.94 -3.28 -17.84
CA TYR A 208 -14.23 -4.61 -18.39
C TYR A 208 -14.99 -5.40 -17.31
N PHE A 209 -16.23 -5.77 -17.61
CA PHE A 209 -17.09 -6.53 -16.70
C PHE A 209 -17.01 -8.00 -17.11
N ASP A 210 -16.52 -8.87 -16.23
CA ASP A 210 -16.68 -10.31 -16.39
C ASP A 210 -17.98 -10.75 -15.69
N PRO A 211 -19.04 -11.06 -16.42
CA PRO A 211 -20.33 -11.43 -15.83
C PRO A 211 -20.36 -12.82 -15.19
N THR A 212 -19.28 -13.60 -15.27
CA THR A 212 -19.23 -14.99 -14.77
C THR A 212 -18.87 -15.11 -13.30
N THR A 213 -18.46 -14.04 -12.63
CA THR A 213 -18.05 -14.02 -11.23
C THR A 213 -19.12 -13.56 -10.24
N ILE A 214 -20.36 -13.36 -10.68
CA ILE A 214 -21.47 -12.99 -9.79
C ILE A 214 -22.41 -14.20 -9.67
N PRO A 215 -22.50 -14.83 -8.48
CA PRO A 215 -23.49 -15.86 -8.22
C PRO A 215 -24.92 -15.32 -8.18
#